data_05ca87dd7630f2c4ec39d30c6c74dbed
#
_entry.id   05ca87dd7630f2c4ec39d30c6c74dbed
#
_cell.length_a   1.000
_cell.length_b   1.000
_cell.length_c   1.000
_cell.angle_alpha   90.00
_cell.angle_beta   90.00
_cell.angle_gamma   90.00
#
_symmetry.space_group_name_H-M   'P 1'
#
loop_
_entity.id
_entity.type
_entity.pdbx_description
1 polymer ?
#
loop_
_entity_poly.entity_id
_entity_poly.type
_entity_poly.pdbx_seq_one_letter_code
_entity_poly.pdbx_strand_id
1 'polypeptide(L)'
;YAQMGDDDKAMKAVQEARVSSPNDINLILTEANIYIQLGEKVKFQELMNQAIAQDPNNPGLFYNLAVVTSDLGDKNSAREYYEKAIEIDPNYQNAYLNLVALILEGEQQIVEEMNSLGTSSKDNARYDALKLEREKLYQECVPILKKLIDLEKNEDAIKTLMNIYG
;
A
#
# COMPACT_ATOMS: atom_id res chain seq x y z
N TYR A 1 14.98 -14.49 20.84
CA TYR A 1 15.27 -15.95 20.84
C TYR A 1 14.07 -16.80 21.32
N ALA A 2 13.31 -16.37 22.32
CA ALA A 2 12.12 -17.12 22.79
C ALA A 2 10.97 -17.07 21.75
N GLN A 3 10.81 -15.96 21.07
CA GLN A 3 9.77 -15.76 20.04
C GLN A 3 9.99 -16.65 18.81
N MET A 4 11.23 -16.82 18.34
CA MET A 4 11.55 -17.69 17.19
C MET A 4 11.21 -19.18 17.43
N GLY A 5 11.34 -19.67 18.66
CA GLY A 5 10.97 -21.07 18.98
C GLY A 5 9.46 -21.34 19.00
N ASP A 6 8.66 -20.30 19.20
CA ASP A 6 7.20 -20.39 19.15
C ASP A 6 6.69 -20.25 17.71
N ASP A 7 7.37 -19.44 16.88
CA ASP A 7 7.04 -19.28 15.45
C ASP A 7 7.29 -20.58 14.67
N ASP A 8 8.39 -21.31 14.95
CA ASP A 8 8.67 -22.61 14.32
C ASP A 8 7.60 -23.67 14.66
N LYS A 9 7.14 -23.70 15.91
CA LYS A 9 6.08 -24.61 16.33
C LYS A 9 4.73 -24.22 15.69
N ALA A 10 4.43 -22.92 15.64
CA ALA A 10 3.22 -22.42 15.01
C ALA A 10 3.23 -22.72 13.51
N MET A 11 4.36 -22.51 12.82
CA MET A 11 4.54 -22.84 11.42
C MET A 11 4.29 -24.33 11.16
N LYS A 12 4.91 -25.20 11.95
CA LYS A 12 4.73 -26.65 11.81
C LYS A 12 3.27 -27.05 12.00
N ALA A 13 2.60 -26.53 13.03
CA ALA A 13 1.21 -26.85 13.33
C ALA A 13 0.26 -26.40 12.20
N VAL A 14 0.45 -25.19 11.64
CA VAL A 14 -0.40 -24.71 10.55
C VAL A 14 -0.15 -25.48 9.26
N GLN A 15 1.09 -25.85 8.96
CA GLN A 15 1.43 -26.65 7.79
C GLN A 15 0.84 -28.06 7.88
N GLU A 16 0.91 -28.71 9.06
CA GLU A 16 0.24 -30.00 9.30
C GLU A 16 -1.28 -29.90 9.13
N ALA A 17 -1.92 -28.84 9.63
CA ALA A 17 -3.34 -28.61 9.46
C ALA A 17 -3.72 -28.38 7.97
N ARG A 18 -2.89 -27.67 7.20
CA ARG A 18 -3.11 -27.44 5.78
C ARG A 18 -2.98 -28.71 4.91
N VAL A 19 -2.27 -29.73 5.36
CA VAL A 19 -2.27 -31.03 4.67
C VAL A 19 -3.68 -31.60 4.57
N SER A 20 -4.48 -31.44 5.63
CA SER A 20 -5.88 -31.94 5.68
C SER A 20 -6.87 -30.96 5.05
N SER A 21 -6.57 -29.66 5.04
CA SER A 21 -7.46 -28.59 4.56
C SER A 21 -6.68 -27.53 3.78
N PRO A 22 -6.18 -27.84 2.59
CA PRO A 22 -5.23 -27.00 1.85
C PRO A 22 -5.82 -25.65 1.41
N ASN A 23 -7.15 -25.57 1.24
CA ASN A 23 -7.86 -24.40 0.78
C ASN A 23 -8.62 -23.66 1.91
N ASP A 24 -8.39 -24.04 3.17
CA ASP A 24 -8.95 -23.28 4.30
C ASP A 24 -8.28 -21.91 4.38
N ILE A 25 -9.07 -20.86 4.14
CA ILE A 25 -8.60 -19.48 4.08
C ILE A 25 -7.98 -19.03 5.41
N ASN A 26 -8.51 -19.49 6.55
CA ASN A 26 -7.98 -19.12 7.86
C ASN A 26 -6.60 -19.72 8.09
N LEU A 27 -6.38 -20.94 7.63
CA LEU A 27 -5.06 -21.61 7.72
C LEU A 27 -4.09 -20.94 6.75
N ILE A 28 -4.51 -20.57 5.53
CA ILE A 28 -3.69 -19.82 4.58
C ILE A 28 -3.27 -18.48 5.18
N LEU A 29 -4.20 -17.71 5.76
CA LEU A 29 -3.90 -16.42 6.38
C LEU A 29 -3.03 -16.56 7.63
N THR A 30 -3.23 -17.63 8.42
CA THR A 30 -2.39 -17.91 9.59
C THR A 30 -0.94 -18.16 9.17
N GLU A 31 -0.72 -18.99 8.15
CA GLU A 31 0.62 -19.24 7.60
C GLU A 31 1.24 -17.98 7.00
N ALA A 32 0.46 -17.18 6.25
CA ALA A 32 0.90 -15.91 5.70
C ALA A 32 1.37 -14.94 6.79
N ASN A 33 0.61 -14.83 7.90
CA ASN A 33 0.98 -13.98 9.02
C ASN A 33 2.28 -14.40 9.69
N ILE A 34 2.56 -15.70 9.77
CA ILE A 34 3.86 -16.19 10.29
C ILE A 34 4.98 -15.79 9.33
N TYR A 35 4.81 -15.95 8.01
CA TYR A 35 5.82 -15.55 7.03
C TYR A 35 6.11 -14.06 7.06
N ILE A 36 5.10 -13.19 7.24
CA ILE A 36 5.36 -11.74 7.34
C ILE A 36 6.14 -11.39 8.61
N GLN A 37 5.87 -12.05 9.75
CA GLN A 37 6.63 -11.89 10.98
C GLN A 37 8.10 -12.35 10.83
N LEU A 38 8.34 -13.38 10.02
CA LEU A 38 9.68 -13.87 9.69
C LEU A 38 10.39 -13.02 8.62
N GLY A 39 9.73 -12.02 8.04
CA GLY A 39 10.27 -11.19 6.97
C GLY A 39 10.24 -11.85 5.58
N GLU A 40 9.59 -13.00 5.45
CA GLU A 40 9.48 -13.78 4.20
C GLU A 40 8.36 -13.24 3.30
N LYS A 41 8.52 -11.98 2.85
CA LYS A 41 7.50 -11.22 2.11
C LYS A 41 7.01 -11.91 0.83
N VAL A 42 7.89 -12.62 0.11
CA VAL A 42 7.52 -13.32 -1.12
C VAL A 42 6.57 -14.48 -0.83
N LYS A 43 6.84 -15.27 0.22
CA LYS A 43 5.95 -16.36 0.64
C LYS A 43 4.60 -15.83 1.14
N PHE A 44 4.61 -14.69 1.83
CA PHE A 44 3.38 -13.99 2.18
C PHE A 44 2.56 -13.67 0.92
N GLN A 45 3.17 -13.07 -0.12
CA GLN A 45 2.46 -12.74 -1.37
C GLN A 45 1.86 -13.98 -2.06
N GLU A 46 2.60 -15.09 -2.11
CA GLU A 46 2.11 -16.35 -2.68
C GLU A 46 0.87 -16.86 -1.95
N LEU A 47 0.87 -16.83 -0.61
CA LEU A 47 -0.27 -17.25 0.20
C LEU A 47 -1.45 -16.28 0.10
N MET A 48 -1.20 -14.97 0.03
CA MET A 48 -2.26 -13.98 -0.19
C MET A 48 -2.94 -14.19 -1.53
N ASN A 49 -2.19 -14.53 -2.59
CA ASN A 49 -2.79 -14.88 -3.88
C ASN A 49 -3.65 -16.16 -3.80
N GLN A 50 -3.23 -17.15 -3.00
CA GLN A 50 -4.06 -18.34 -2.73
C GLN A 50 -5.35 -17.96 -1.98
N ALA A 51 -5.26 -17.09 -0.97
CA ALA A 51 -6.42 -16.60 -0.21
C ALA A 51 -7.40 -15.83 -1.11
N ILE A 52 -6.89 -14.93 -1.98
CA ILE A 52 -7.68 -14.19 -2.96
C ILE A 52 -8.41 -15.13 -3.93
N ALA A 53 -7.77 -16.22 -4.34
CA ALA A 53 -8.42 -17.22 -5.19
C ALA A 53 -9.62 -17.93 -4.50
N GLN A 54 -9.62 -18.01 -3.16
CA GLN A 54 -10.73 -18.57 -2.37
C GLN A 54 -11.81 -17.52 -2.06
N ASP A 55 -11.42 -16.26 -1.84
CA ASP A 55 -12.33 -15.16 -1.51
C ASP A 55 -11.93 -13.89 -2.30
N PRO A 56 -12.32 -13.83 -3.59
CA PRO A 56 -11.93 -12.73 -4.48
C PRO A 56 -12.65 -11.40 -4.18
N ASN A 57 -13.64 -11.41 -3.30
CA ASN A 57 -14.42 -10.22 -2.93
C ASN A 57 -14.05 -9.69 -1.53
N ASN A 58 -12.93 -10.09 -0.97
CA ASN A 58 -12.45 -9.63 0.32
C ASN A 58 -11.46 -8.47 0.14
N PRO A 59 -11.86 -7.22 0.44
CA PRO A 59 -10.99 -6.05 0.24
C PRO A 59 -9.75 -6.08 1.12
N GLY A 60 -9.83 -6.72 2.31
CA GLY A 60 -8.71 -6.84 3.23
C GLY A 60 -7.55 -7.66 2.68
N LEU A 61 -7.83 -8.67 1.85
CA LEU A 61 -6.79 -9.48 1.21
C LEU A 61 -5.97 -8.64 0.22
N PHE A 62 -6.65 -7.87 -0.62
CA PHE A 62 -5.99 -6.96 -1.57
C PHE A 62 -5.23 -5.84 -0.86
N TYR A 63 -5.83 -5.26 0.19
CA TYR A 63 -5.16 -4.24 0.99
C TYR A 63 -3.85 -4.77 1.61
N ASN A 64 -3.88 -5.94 2.25
CA ASN A 64 -2.68 -6.54 2.87
C ASN A 64 -1.61 -6.89 1.83
N LEU A 65 -2.04 -7.39 0.67
CA LEU A 65 -1.13 -7.67 -0.44
C LEU A 65 -0.50 -6.37 -0.97
N ALA A 66 -1.28 -5.30 -1.09
CA ALA A 66 -0.81 -3.98 -1.52
C ALA A 66 0.28 -3.43 -0.58
N VAL A 67 0.07 -3.49 0.74
CA VAL A 67 1.04 -3.03 1.74
C VAL A 67 2.38 -3.75 1.57
N VAL A 68 2.37 -5.08 1.52
CA VAL A 68 3.62 -5.86 1.40
C VAL A 68 4.29 -5.66 0.03
N THR A 69 3.50 -5.52 -1.02
CA THR A 69 4.02 -5.27 -2.38
C THR A 69 4.67 -3.88 -2.49
N SER A 70 4.07 -2.87 -1.84
CA SER A 70 4.66 -1.54 -1.70
C SER A 70 5.99 -1.59 -0.94
N ASP A 71 6.05 -2.30 0.17
CA ASP A 71 7.27 -2.49 0.96
C ASP A 71 8.39 -3.23 0.20
N LEU A 72 8.04 -4.02 -0.81
CA LEU A 72 8.99 -4.66 -1.73
C LEU A 72 9.45 -3.73 -2.86
N GLY A 73 8.87 -2.52 -2.95
CA GLY A 73 9.21 -1.51 -3.94
C GLY A 73 8.45 -1.62 -5.26
N ASP A 74 7.53 -2.58 -5.41
CA ASP A 74 6.66 -2.67 -6.58
C ASP A 74 5.43 -1.77 -6.42
N LYS A 75 5.64 -0.47 -6.66
CA LYS A 75 4.62 0.57 -6.50
C LYS A 75 3.45 0.40 -7.47
N ASN A 76 3.70 -0.12 -8.68
CA ASN A 76 2.64 -0.28 -9.67
C ASN A 76 1.65 -1.36 -9.24
N SER A 77 2.13 -2.54 -8.89
CA SER A 77 1.26 -3.62 -8.41
C SER A 77 0.59 -3.27 -7.07
N ALA A 78 1.30 -2.58 -6.16
CA ALA A 78 0.70 -2.12 -4.90
C ALA A 78 -0.47 -1.17 -5.14
N ARG A 79 -0.34 -0.24 -6.10
CA ARG A 79 -1.41 0.65 -6.51
C ARG A 79 -2.64 -0.12 -7.01
N GLU A 80 -2.44 -1.06 -7.94
CA GLU A 80 -3.53 -1.88 -8.48
C GLU A 80 -4.27 -2.64 -7.37
N TYR A 81 -3.56 -3.15 -6.38
CA TYR A 81 -4.16 -3.85 -5.25
C TYR A 81 -4.93 -2.91 -4.31
N TYR A 82 -4.43 -1.69 -4.02
CA TYR A 82 -5.21 -0.69 -3.27
C TYR A 82 -6.48 -0.29 -4.02
N GLU A 83 -6.38 -0.02 -5.33
CA GLU A 83 -7.53 0.31 -6.17
C GLU A 83 -8.55 -0.85 -6.19
N LYS A 84 -8.08 -2.11 -6.20
CA LYS A 84 -8.97 -3.28 -6.14
C LYS A 84 -9.67 -3.41 -4.79
N ALA A 85 -8.98 -3.14 -3.68
CA ALA A 85 -9.60 -3.09 -2.37
C ALA A 85 -10.73 -2.03 -2.30
N ILE A 86 -10.48 -0.85 -2.88
CA ILE A 86 -11.44 0.26 -2.98
C ILE A 86 -12.63 -0.10 -3.89
N GLU A 87 -12.37 -0.79 -5.00
CA GLU A 87 -13.44 -1.25 -5.92
C GLU A 87 -14.39 -2.20 -5.21
N ILE A 88 -13.86 -3.13 -4.40
CA ILE A 88 -14.65 -4.11 -3.64
C ILE A 88 -15.40 -3.44 -2.48
N ASP A 89 -14.73 -2.60 -1.72
CA ASP A 89 -15.33 -1.81 -0.64
C ASP A 89 -15.00 -0.32 -0.79
N PRO A 90 -15.92 0.48 -1.36
CA PRO A 90 -15.74 1.92 -1.52
C PRO A 90 -15.64 2.71 -0.21
N ASN A 91 -15.80 2.06 0.95
CA ASN A 91 -15.63 2.66 2.27
C ASN A 91 -14.33 2.22 2.98
N TYR A 92 -13.45 1.49 2.28
CA TYR A 92 -12.21 0.96 2.87
C TYR A 92 -11.15 2.06 3.01
N GLN A 93 -11.28 2.89 4.04
CA GLN A 93 -10.49 4.11 4.27
C GLN A 93 -8.97 3.88 4.23
N ASN A 94 -8.49 2.80 4.84
CA ASN A 94 -7.05 2.51 4.88
C ASN A 94 -6.45 2.32 3.47
N ALA A 95 -7.22 1.78 2.52
CA ALA A 95 -6.75 1.63 1.15
C ALA A 95 -6.62 3.00 0.46
N TYR A 96 -7.56 3.92 0.68
CA TYR A 96 -7.45 5.29 0.17
C TYR A 96 -6.25 6.03 0.76
N LEU A 97 -6.04 5.96 2.09
CA LEU A 97 -4.93 6.62 2.77
C LEU A 97 -3.58 6.13 2.25
N ASN A 98 -3.41 4.81 2.14
CA ASN A 98 -2.17 4.22 1.66
C ASN A 98 -1.96 4.45 0.16
N LEU A 99 -3.02 4.51 -0.63
CA LEU A 99 -2.93 4.87 -2.05
C LEU A 99 -2.44 6.32 -2.21
N VAL A 100 -2.97 7.27 -1.43
CA VAL A 100 -2.48 8.66 -1.42
C VAL A 100 -1.02 8.72 -0.98
N ALA A 101 -0.65 8.01 0.09
CA ALA A 101 0.73 7.95 0.56
C ALA A 101 1.68 7.41 -0.53
N LEU A 102 1.27 6.35 -1.23
CA LEU A 102 2.04 5.76 -2.33
C LEU A 102 2.24 6.75 -3.50
N ILE A 103 1.19 7.49 -3.88
CA ILE A 103 1.25 8.49 -4.96
C ILE A 103 2.18 9.64 -4.54
N LEU A 104 2.08 10.11 -3.29
CA LEU A 104 2.88 11.24 -2.78
C LEU A 104 4.31 10.86 -2.41
N GLU A 105 4.67 9.60 -2.39
CA GLU A 105 6.03 9.14 -2.04
C GLU A 105 7.12 9.77 -2.94
N GLY A 106 6.78 10.06 -4.20
CA GLY A 106 7.68 10.73 -5.15
C GLY A 106 7.84 12.24 -4.91
N GLU A 107 6.94 12.87 -4.14
CA GLU A 107 6.92 14.32 -3.97
C GLU A 107 8.18 14.85 -3.28
N GLN A 108 8.66 14.14 -2.26
CA GLN A 108 9.86 14.58 -1.52
C GLN A 108 11.07 14.71 -2.45
N GLN A 109 11.28 13.76 -3.35
CA GLN A 109 12.38 13.78 -4.30
C GLN A 109 12.26 14.96 -5.28
N ILE A 110 11.04 15.25 -5.74
CA ILE A 110 10.75 16.40 -6.59
C ILE A 110 11.12 17.70 -5.87
N VAL A 111 10.69 17.86 -4.61
CA VAL A 111 10.97 19.05 -3.81
C VAL A 111 12.47 19.19 -3.51
N GLU A 112 13.16 18.11 -3.19
CA GLU A 112 14.61 18.11 -2.96
C GLU A 112 15.36 18.53 -4.24
N GLU A 113 14.96 18.01 -5.40
CA GLU A 113 15.55 18.41 -6.69
C GLU A 113 15.27 19.89 -6.97
N MET A 114 14.02 20.35 -6.81
CA MET A 114 13.67 21.77 -6.99
C MET A 114 14.53 22.70 -6.12
N ASN A 115 14.76 22.33 -4.87
CA ASN A 115 15.56 23.11 -3.92
C ASN A 115 17.08 23.09 -4.25
N SER A 116 17.55 22.12 -5.00
CA SER A 116 18.96 21.99 -5.41
C SER A 116 19.32 22.77 -6.67
N LEU A 117 18.31 23.24 -7.42
CA LEU A 117 18.51 23.95 -8.69
C LEU A 117 19.02 25.36 -8.47
N GLY A 118 19.87 25.82 -9.41
CA GLY A 118 20.38 27.19 -9.48
C GLY A 118 19.42 28.12 -10.22
N THR A 119 19.98 29.22 -10.77
CA THR A 119 19.22 30.26 -11.47
C THR A 119 19.53 30.31 -12.98
N SER A 120 20.20 29.30 -13.53
CA SER A 120 20.47 29.24 -14.95
C SER A 120 19.18 29.02 -15.75
N SER A 121 19.18 29.36 -17.04
CA SER A 121 18.03 29.11 -17.92
C SER A 121 17.66 27.61 -17.97
N LYS A 122 18.65 26.73 -17.87
CA LYS A 122 18.43 25.28 -17.82
C LYS A 122 17.77 24.87 -16.48
N ASP A 123 18.24 25.43 -15.37
CA ASP A 123 17.67 25.14 -14.04
C ASP A 123 16.23 25.63 -13.95
N ASN A 124 15.95 26.82 -14.47
CA ASN A 124 14.58 27.34 -14.52
C ASN A 124 13.64 26.44 -15.32
N ALA A 125 14.08 25.96 -16.49
CA ALA A 125 13.27 25.01 -17.29
C ALA A 125 13.04 23.68 -16.55
N ARG A 126 14.04 23.17 -15.81
CA ARG A 126 13.89 21.97 -15.00
C ARG A 126 12.96 22.20 -13.81
N TYR A 127 13.07 23.34 -13.15
CA TYR A 127 12.16 23.74 -12.08
C TYR A 127 10.70 23.76 -12.54
N ASP A 128 10.42 24.35 -13.70
CA ASP A 128 9.06 24.39 -14.28
C ASP A 128 8.55 22.98 -14.60
N ALA A 129 9.39 22.10 -15.11
CA ALA A 129 9.05 20.70 -15.36
C ALA A 129 8.69 19.95 -14.06
N LEU A 130 9.51 20.10 -13.01
CA LEU A 130 9.28 19.50 -11.70
C LEU A 130 7.99 20.03 -11.05
N LYS A 131 7.70 21.32 -11.21
CA LYS A 131 6.44 21.90 -10.75
C LYS A 131 5.24 21.23 -11.40
N LEU A 132 5.30 20.97 -12.71
CA LEU A 132 4.24 20.24 -13.42
C LEU A 132 4.15 18.77 -12.98
N GLU A 133 5.27 18.11 -12.71
CA GLU A 133 5.29 16.74 -12.19
C GLU A 133 4.61 16.69 -10.80
N ARG A 134 4.94 17.61 -9.91
CA ARG A 134 4.31 17.74 -8.59
C ARG A 134 2.81 18.02 -8.68
N GLU A 135 2.41 18.92 -9.57
CA GLU A 135 1.00 19.23 -9.78
C GLU A 135 0.18 18.01 -10.25
N LYS A 136 0.75 17.17 -11.11
CA LYS A 136 0.10 15.90 -11.53
C LYS A 136 -0.15 14.96 -10.35
N LEU A 137 0.84 14.80 -9.45
CA LEU A 137 0.64 13.98 -8.24
C LEU A 137 -0.53 14.52 -7.40
N TYR A 138 -0.62 15.83 -7.24
CA TYR A 138 -1.69 16.47 -6.49
C TYR A 138 -3.06 16.32 -7.16
N GLN A 139 -3.13 16.51 -8.47
CA GLN A 139 -4.38 16.31 -9.23
C GLN A 139 -4.89 14.86 -9.10
N GLU A 140 -4.00 13.90 -9.01
CA GLU A 140 -4.33 12.49 -8.79
C GLU A 140 -4.83 12.23 -7.37
N CYS A 141 -4.21 12.83 -6.35
CA CYS A 141 -4.58 12.65 -4.95
C CYS A 141 -5.90 13.36 -4.56
N VAL A 142 -6.19 14.52 -5.14
CA VAL A 142 -7.33 15.37 -4.74
C VAL A 142 -8.68 14.62 -4.73
N PRO A 143 -9.07 13.88 -5.78
CA PRO A 143 -10.34 13.16 -5.76
C PRO A 143 -10.40 12.06 -4.69
N ILE A 144 -9.27 11.39 -4.41
CA ILE A 144 -9.15 10.35 -3.39
C ILE A 144 -9.32 10.96 -2.01
N LEU A 145 -8.64 12.08 -1.73
CA LEU A 145 -8.73 12.81 -0.47
C LEU A 145 -10.13 13.37 -0.22
N LYS A 146 -10.78 13.91 -1.25
CA LYS A 146 -12.18 14.36 -1.14
C LYS A 146 -13.12 13.21 -0.76
N LYS A 147 -12.93 12.03 -1.38
CA LYS A 147 -13.72 10.85 -1.05
C LYS A 147 -13.53 10.42 0.40
N LEU A 148 -12.30 10.45 0.93
CA LEU A 148 -12.00 10.17 2.34
C LEU A 148 -12.69 11.14 3.30
N ILE A 149 -12.70 12.43 2.96
CA ILE A 149 -13.35 13.47 3.77
C ILE A 149 -14.87 13.26 3.81
N ASP A 150 -15.46 12.90 2.68
CA ASP A 150 -16.90 12.61 2.57
C ASP A 150 -17.30 11.36 3.38
N LEU A 151 -16.41 10.37 3.49
CA LEU A 151 -16.68 9.16 4.24
C LEU A 151 -16.76 9.41 5.76
N GLU A 152 -15.76 10.09 6.37
CA GLU A 152 -15.68 10.25 7.81
C GLU A 152 -15.05 11.56 8.31
N LYS A 153 -14.99 12.61 7.51
CA LYS A 153 -14.25 13.86 7.85
C LYS A 153 -12.83 13.59 8.34
N ASN A 154 -12.13 12.69 7.68
CA ASN A 154 -10.78 12.24 8.04
C ASN A 154 -9.83 13.44 8.16
N GLU A 155 -9.30 13.68 9.37
CA GLU A 155 -8.45 14.85 9.65
C GLU A 155 -7.15 14.85 8.87
N ASP A 156 -6.55 13.67 8.63
CA ASP A 156 -5.29 13.57 7.89
C ASP A 156 -5.52 13.84 6.39
N ALA A 157 -6.65 13.40 5.84
CA ALA A 157 -7.05 13.75 4.48
C ALA A 157 -7.31 15.26 4.34
N ILE A 158 -7.94 15.88 5.35
CA ILE A 158 -8.16 17.34 5.36
C ILE A 158 -6.82 18.07 5.40
N LYS A 159 -5.90 17.69 6.30
CA LYS A 159 -4.57 18.31 6.41
C LYS A 159 -3.76 18.17 5.11
N THR A 160 -3.78 16.96 4.52
CA THR A 160 -3.09 16.71 3.25
C THR A 160 -3.66 17.56 2.13
N LEU A 161 -4.99 17.67 2.04
CA LEU A 161 -5.65 18.51 1.06
C LEU A 161 -5.33 20.00 1.25
N MET A 162 -5.27 20.47 2.50
CA MET A 162 -4.84 21.83 2.81
C MET A 162 -3.41 22.10 2.37
N ASN A 163 -2.48 21.15 2.59
CA ASN A 163 -1.09 21.29 2.14
C ASN A 163 -0.95 21.32 0.61
N ILE A 164 -1.85 20.65 -0.12
CA ILE A 164 -1.87 20.66 -1.58
C ILE A 164 -2.32 22.03 -2.13
N TYR A 165 -3.28 22.68 -1.47
CA TYR A 165 -3.86 23.97 -1.93
C TYR A 165 -3.22 25.20 -1.29
N GLY A 166 -2.47 25.06 -0.19
CA GLY A 166 -1.82 26.15 0.54
C GLY A 166 -0.51 26.55 0.02
#